data_d14470c1855d89672744ebad659f1cc8
#
_entry.id   d14470c1855d89672744ebad659f1cc8
#
_cell.length_a   1.000
_cell.length_b   1.000
_cell.length_c   1.000
_cell.angle_alpha   90.00
_cell.angle_beta   90.00
_cell.angle_gamma   90.00
#
_symmetry.space_group_name_H-M   'P 1'
#
loop_
_entity.id
_entity.type
_entity.pdbx_description
1 polymer ?
#
loop_
_entity_poly.entity_id
_entity_poly.type
_entity_poly.pdbx_seq_one_letter_code
_entity_poly.pdbx_strand_id
1 'polypeptide(L)'
;ATTTYFNDHFKLRSELSYNKTNLEHYGKWVDSKKNSIIAQQLRGMKGSTSVTNLGMQLEYFPYSIREFSATPGALGPFVSLGAQFSYYNPKAYSTLGPGLGELLDVTPVKYIDGVSNDGGTVWSVVGSIGTRYKLTVLSDLMIDLRWQYYFSNWVDGLNPNPDVYKENRANDWLVWLNFGYIYYLD
;
A
#
# COMPACT_ATOMS: atom_id res chain seq x y z
N ALA A 1 9.96 -5.08 12.31
CA ALA A 1 10.96 -4.07 11.91
C ALA A 1 12.08 -4.03 12.93
N THR A 2 13.29 -3.77 12.49
CA THR A 2 14.46 -3.51 13.33
C THR A 2 14.95 -2.09 13.07
N THR A 3 15.61 -1.47 14.06
CA THR A 3 16.07 -0.09 13.96
C THR A 3 17.52 0.04 14.39
N THR A 4 18.29 0.84 13.65
CA THR A 4 19.66 1.21 13.98
C THR A 4 19.75 2.73 14.09
N TYR A 5 20.32 3.24 15.18
CA TYR A 5 20.50 4.67 15.41
C TYR A 5 21.79 5.16 14.76
N PHE A 6 21.72 6.25 13.99
CA PHE A 6 22.90 6.92 13.47
C PHE A 6 23.36 8.07 14.37
N ASN A 7 22.40 8.83 14.88
CA ASN A 7 22.63 9.94 15.81
C ASN A 7 21.34 10.26 16.58
N ASP A 8 21.28 11.39 17.26
CA ASP A 8 20.14 11.80 18.10
C ASP A 8 18.87 12.22 17.32
N HIS A 9 18.96 12.33 15.98
CA HIS A 9 17.85 12.72 15.13
C HIS A 9 17.53 11.73 14.01
N PHE A 10 18.46 10.84 13.68
CA PHE A 10 18.30 9.92 12.55
C PHE A 10 18.42 8.47 12.98
N LYS A 11 17.52 7.65 12.48
CA LYS A 11 17.62 6.20 12.59
C LYS A 11 17.21 5.50 11.31
N LEU A 12 17.79 4.35 11.05
CA LEU A 12 17.42 3.46 9.96
C LEU A 12 16.46 2.40 10.49
N ARG A 13 15.32 2.26 9.84
CA ARG A 13 14.37 1.17 10.10
C ARG A 13 14.42 0.18 8.94
N SER A 14 14.73 -1.08 9.23
CA SER A 14 14.53 -2.20 8.30
C SER A 14 13.19 -2.84 8.59
N GLU A 15 12.43 -3.13 7.55
CA GLU A 15 11.05 -3.56 7.67
C GLU A 15 10.73 -4.70 6.71
N LEU A 16 10.02 -5.72 7.20
CA LEU A 16 9.29 -6.69 6.42
C LEU A 16 7.80 -6.45 6.70
N SER A 17 7.00 -6.25 5.66
CA SER A 17 5.57 -6.02 5.79
C SER A 17 4.77 -6.83 4.77
N TYR A 18 3.52 -7.11 5.13
CA TYR A 18 2.54 -7.76 4.26
C TYR A 18 1.25 -6.93 4.26
N ASN A 19 0.79 -6.58 3.06
CA ASN A 19 -0.43 -5.84 2.84
C ASN A 19 -1.38 -6.65 1.95
N LYS A 20 -2.66 -6.64 2.28
CA LYS A 20 -3.71 -7.18 1.42
C LYS A 20 -4.76 -6.11 1.18
N THR A 21 -5.01 -5.81 -0.08
CA THR A 21 -5.97 -4.80 -0.52
C THR A 21 -7.05 -5.46 -1.37
N ASN A 22 -8.30 -5.06 -1.17
CA ASN A 22 -9.42 -5.44 -2.03
C ASN A 22 -9.77 -4.25 -2.93
N LEU A 23 -10.07 -4.55 -4.18
CA LEU A 23 -10.38 -3.58 -5.22
C LEU A 23 -11.81 -3.81 -5.71
N GLU A 24 -12.58 -2.73 -5.83
CA GLU A 24 -13.89 -2.74 -6.44
C GLU A 24 -14.20 -1.36 -7.02
N HIS A 25 -15.01 -1.34 -8.07
CA HIS A 25 -15.48 -0.09 -8.64
C HIS A 25 -16.57 0.53 -7.76
N TYR A 26 -16.54 1.86 -7.60
CA TYR A 26 -17.53 2.63 -6.85
C TYR A 26 -17.94 3.91 -7.57
N GLY A 27 -18.96 4.58 -7.03
CA GLY A 27 -19.43 5.89 -7.49
C GLY A 27 -20.53 5.80 -8.54
N LYS A 28 -20.80 6.93 -9.24
CA LYS A 28 -21.96 7.11 -10.12
C LYS A 28 -22.06 6.12 -11.28
N TRP A 29 -20.95 5.52 -11.70
CA TRP A 29 -20.89 4.58 -12.81
C TRP A 29 -21.38 3.19 -12.45
N VAL A 30 -21.30 2.83 -11.17
CA VAL A 30 -21.73 1.53 -10.63
C VAL A 30 -22.97 1.65 -9.73
N ASP A 31 -23.70 2.77 -9.80
CA ASP A 31 -24.96 2.94 -9.09
C ASP A 31 -25.93 1.80 -9.44
N SER A 32 -26.56 1.22 -8.42
CA SER A 32 -27.51 0.10 -8.56
C SER A 32 -28.72 0.41 -9.47
N LYS A 33 -29.05 1.68 -9.62
CA LYS A 33 -30.09 2.16 -10.53
C LYS A 33 -29.71 2.12 -12.01
N LYS A 34 -28.41 1.95 -12.33
CA LYS A 34 -27.93 1.83 -13.71
C LYS A 34 -27.95 0.38 -14.17
N ASN A 35 -28.79 0.10 -15.15
CA ASN A 35 -28.99 -1.25 -15.70
C ASN A 35 -28.24 -1.49 -17.03
N SER A 36 -27.33 -0.59 -17.44
CA SER A 36 -26.50 -0.83 -18.63
C SER A 36 -25.55 -2.02 -18.42
N ILE A 37 -25.27 -2.74 -19.49
CA ILE A 37 -24.34 -3.89 -19.46
C ILE A 37 -22.99 -3.47 -18.86
N ILE A 38 -22.46 -2.31 -19.28
CA ILE A 38 -21.19 -1.79 -18.77
C ILE A 38 -21.25 -1.55 -17.26
N ALA A 39 -22.35 -0.98 -16.73
CA ALA A 39 -22.50 -0.75 -15.30
C ALA A 39 -22.57 -2.07 -14.50
N GLN A 40 -23.21 -3.09 -15.06
CA GLN A 40 -23.26 -4.44 -14.47
C GLN A 40 -21.88 -5.10 -14.49
N GLN A 41 -21.16 -5.03 -15.60
CA GLN A 41 -19.81 -5.55 -15.72
C GLN A 41 -18.85 -4.88 -14.70
N LEU A 42 -18.89 -3.54 -14.57
CA LEU A 42 -18.09 -2.82 -13.59
C LEU A 42 -18.42 -3.21 -12.13
N ARG A 43 -19.71 -3.39 -11.80
CA ARG A 43 -20.12 -3.88 -10.47
C ARG A 43 -19.66 -5.30 -10.18
N GLY A 44 -19.69 -6.15 -11.21
CA GLY A 44 -19.25 -7.53 -11.11
C GLY A 44 -17.73 -7.68 -10.97
N MET A 45 -16.97 -6.70 -11.44
CA MET A 45 -15.52 -6.75 -11.43
C MET A 45 -14.97 -6.48 -10.02
N LYS A 46 -14.24 -7.43 -9.49
CA LYS A 46 -13.61 -7.41 -8.18
C LYS A 46 -12.13 -7.75 -8.30
N GLY A 47 -11.37 -7.32 -7.33
CA GLY A 47 -9.96 -7.67 -7.27
C GLY A 47 -9.45 -7.73 -5.84
N SER A 48 -8.32 -8.36 -5.68
CA SER A 48 -7.52 -8.28 -4.47
C SER A 48 -6.05 -8.38 -4.84
N THR A 49 -5.21 -7.65 -4.15
CA THR A 49 -3.76 -7.83 -4.28
C THR A 49 -3.14 -8.05 -2.91
N SER A 50 -2.18 -8.95 -2.86
CA SER A 50 -1.33 -9.13 -1.69
C SER A 50 0.08 -8.71 -2.04
N VAL A 51 0.69 -7.89 -1.19
CA VAL A 51 2.02 -7.33 -1.40
C VAL A 51 2.88 -7.61 -0.17
N THR A 52 4.01 -8.28 -0.38
CA THR A 52 5.04 -8.48 0.64
C THR A 52 6.18 -7.54 0.33
N ASN A 53 6.55 -6.70 1.28
CA ASN A 53 7.59 -5.70 1.13
C ASN A 53 8.76 -6.00 2.06
N LEU A 54 9.96 -5.88 1.54
CA LEU A 54 11.22 -5.87 2.29
C LEU A 54 11.97 -4.59 1.96
N GLY A 55 12.33 -3.79 2.95
CA GLY A 55 13.02 -2.54 2.66
C GLY A 55 13.55 -1.82 3.87
N MET A 56 14.04 -0.62 3.61
CA MET A 56 14.65 0.25 4.61
C MET A 56 14.10 1.67 4.48
N GLN A 57 13.92 2.33 5.61
CA GLN A 57 13.49 3.73 5.70
C GLN A 57 14.39 4.48 6.65
N LEU A 58 14.86 5.65 6.22
CA LEU A 58 15.51 6.62 7.09
C LEU A 58 14.43 7.45 7.77
N GLU A 59 14.42 7.46 9.10
CA GLU A 59 13.52 8.26 9.93
C GLU A 59 14.27 9.47 10.49
N TYR A 60 13.67 10.63 10.36
CA TYR A 60 14.14 11.88 10.96
C TYR A 60 13.20 12.33 12.07
N PHE A 61 13.76 12.61 13.23
CA PHE A 61 13.10 13.14 14.41
C PHE A 61 13.56 14.60 14.64
N PRO A 62 12.65 15.58 14.61
CA PRO A 62 13.02 16.98 14.87
C PRO A 62 13.45 17.22 16.33
N TYR A 63 13.04 16.34 17.25
CA TYR A 63 13.44 16.38 18.65
C TYR A 63 14.43 15.26 18.97
N SER A 64 15.20 15.43 20.07
CA SER A 64 16.18 14.46 20.53
C SER A 64 15.55 13.08 20.78
N ILE A 65 16.04 12.06 20.09
CA ILE A 65 15.62 10.66 20.29
C ILE A 65 15.99 10.19 21.70
N ARG A 66 17.12 10.66 22.21
CA ARG A 66 17.61 10.31 23.56
C ARG A 66 16.67 10.84 24.63
N GLU A 67 16.25 12.11 24.54
CA GLU A 67 15.29 12.70 25.48
C GLU A 67 13.93 12.02 25.41
N PHE A 68 13.44 11.78 24.18
CA PHE A 68 12.21 11.01 23.96
C PHE A 68 12.29 9.62 24.61
N SER A 69 13.39 8.89 24.40
CA SER A 69 13.56 7.53 24.90
C SER A 69 13.62 7.47 26.43
N ALA A 70 14.11 8.51 27.08
CA ALA A 70 14.25 8.60 28.55
C ALA A 70 12.95 9.04 29.24
N THR A 71 11.96 9.58 28.53
CA THR A 71 10.81 10.27 29.13
C THR A 71 9.49 9.58 28.79
N PRO A 72 8.98 8.64 29.63
CA PRO A 72 7.64 8.09 29.47
C PRO A 72 6.58 9.20 29.40
N GLY A 73 5.60 9.06 28.47
CA GLY A 73 4.59 10.07 28.18
C GLY A 73 5.02 11.08 27.12
N ALA A 74 6.27 11.09 26.65
CA ALA A 74 6.72 11.98 25.59
C ALA A 74 6.11 11.63 24.24
N LEU A 75 5.96 12.64 23.37
CA LEU A 75 5.61 12.51 21.97
C LEU A 75 6.85 12.77 21.11
N GLY A 76 7.10 11.85 20.16
CA GLY A 76 8.20 11.93 19.19
C GLY A 76 7.67 11.96 17.76
N PRO A 77 7.36 13.14 17.19
CA PRO A 77 6.99 13.24 15.79
C PRO A 77 8.18 12.85 14.90
N PHE A 78 7.89 12.28 13.74
CA PHE A 78 8.91 11.88 12.77
C PHE A 78 8.39 11.93 11.34
N VAL A 79 9.33 12.03 10.40
CA VAL A 79 9.11 11.77 8.98
C VAL A 79 10.06 10.67 8.52
N SER A 80 9.66 9.90 7.52
CA SER A 80 10.55 8.88 6.95
C SER A 80 10.50 8.86 5.43
N LEU A 81 11.59 8.39 4.85
CA LEU A 81 11.70 8.11 3.42
C LEU A 81 12.59 6.89 3.23
N GLY A 82 12.22 6.04 2.27
CA GLY A 82 12.99 4.84 1.99
C GLY A 82 12.62 4.13 0.71
N ALA A 83 13.25 3.00 0.49
CA ALA A 83 13.01 2.13 -0.64
C ALA A 83 12.65 0.71 -0.17
N GLN A 84 11.79 0.05 -0.94
CA GLN A 84 11.34 -1.30 -0.66
C GLN A 84 11.37 -2.13 -1.95
N PHE A 85 11.73 -3.39 -1.81
CA PHE A 85 11.53 -4.42 -2.80
C PHE A 85 10.25 -5.17 -2.47
N SER A 86 9.31 -5.19 -3.42
CA SER A 86 7.96 -5.69 -3.21
C SER A 86 7.69 -6.88 -4.12
N TYR A 87 7.16 -7.97 -3.54
CA TYR A 87 6.55 -9.07 -4.29
C TYR A 87 5.03 -8.90 -4.21
N TYR A 88 4.37 -8.82 -5.37
CA TYR A 88 2.92 -8.64 -5.47
C TYR A 88 2.26 -9.85 -6.14
N ASN A 89 1.01 -10.12 -5.76
CA ASN A 89 0.20 -11.20 -6.32
C ASN A 89 -1.24 -10.69 -6.46
N PRO A 90 -1.61 -10.14 -7.62
CA PRO A 90 -2.94 -9.64 -7.89
C PRO A 90 -3.90 -10.79 -8.24
N LYS A 91 -5.19 -10.55 -8.01
CA LYS A 91 -6.28 -11.42 -8.44
C LYS A 91 -7.44 -10.55 -8.86
N ALA A 92 -7.72 -10.48 -10.15
CA ALA A 92 -8.90 -9.84 -10.71
C ALA A 92 -9.89 -10.91 -11.16
N TYR A 93 -11.17 -10.72 -10.87
CA TYR A 93 -12.24 -11.65 -11.22
C TYR A 93 -13.57 -10.91 -11.39
N SER A 94 -14.52 -11.55 -12.06
CA SER A 94 -15.89 -11.05 -12.16
C SER A 94 -16.87 -11.97 -11.43
N THR A 95 -17.86 -11.36 -10.78
CA THR A 95 -18.96 -12.08 -10.11
C THR A 95 -20.12 -12.38 -11.05
N LEU A 96 -20.06 -11.96 -12.31
CA LEU A 96 -21.12 -12.15 -13.30
C LEU A 96 -20.98 -13.43 -14.14
N GLY A 97 -19.82 -14.07 -14.10
CA GLY A 97 -19.55 -15.28 -14.91
C GLY A 97 -19.83 -16.58 -14.17
N PRO A 98 -20.05 -17.68 -14.88
CA PRO A 98 -20.27 -19.03 -14.30
C PRO A 98 -18.99 -19.65 -13.68
N GLY A 99 -17.93 -18.90 -13.59
CA GLY A 99 -16.64 -19.29 -13.01
C GLY A 99 -15.57 -18.28 -13.35
N LEU A 100 -14.54 -18.25 -12.55
CA LEU A 100 -13.40 -17.31 -12.66
C LEU A 100 -12.57 -17.45 -13.97
N GLY A 101 -12.97 -18.30 -14.90
CA GLY A 101 -12.17 -18.64 -16.08
C GLY A 101 -12.52 -17.89 -17.37
N GLU A 102 -13.69 -17.28 -17.48
CA GLU A 102 -14.13 -16.59 -18.70
C GLU A 102 -14.35 -15.10 -18.44
N LEU A 103 -13.25 -14.39 -18.19
CA LEU A 103 -13.27 -12.94 -17.97
C LEU A 103 -13.71 -12.16 -19.21
N LEU A 104 -13.47 -12.68 -20.42
CA LEU A 104 -13.66 -11.95 -21.68
C LEU A 104 -15.08 -11.46 -21.89
N ASP A 105 -16.08 -12.31 -21.67
CA ASP A 105 -17.49 -11.96 -21.92
C ASP A 105 -18.11 -11.02 -20.88
N VAL A 106 -17.51 -10.97 -19.67
CA VAL A 106 -18.03 -10.18 -18.55
C VAL A 106 -17.12 -9.03 -18.15
N THR A 107 -15.97 -8.89 -18.83
CA THR A 107 -15.00 -7.84 -18.57
C THR A 107 -15.33 -6.61 -19.42
N PRO A 108 -15.36 -5.39 -18.85
CA PRO A 108 -15.48 -4.17 -19.63
C PRO A 108 -14.37 -4.09 -20.68
N VAL A 109 -14.70 -3.60 -21.88
CA VAL A 109 -13.76 -3.46 -23.01
C VAL A 109 -12.44 -2.78 -22.60
N LYS A 110 -12.52 -1.84 -21.69
CA LYS A 110 -11.36 -1.14 -21.10
C LYS A 110 -10.30 -2.09 -20.54
N TYR A 111 -10.71 -3.25 -20.02
CA TYR A 111 -9.84 -4.16 -19.28
C TYR A 111 -9.57 -5.49 -19.99
N ILE A 112 -10.08 -5.70 -21.22
CA ILE A 112 -9.91 -6.99 -21.92
C ILE A 112 -8.44 -7.38 -22.04
N ASP A 113 -7.57 -6.42 -22.44
CA ASP A 113 -6.13 -6.64 -22.57
C ASP A 113 -5.34 -6.05 -21.38
N GLY A 114 -6.02 -5.56 -20.37
CA GLY A 114 -5.44 -4.84 -19.24
C GLY A 114 -5.63 -5.54 -17.89
N VAL A 115 -5.91 -6.84 -17.87
CA VAL A 115 -6.01 -7.64 -16.64
C VAL A 115 -4.90 -8.67 -16.60
N SER A 116 -4.18 -8.73 -15.48
CA SER A 116 -3.23 -9.80 -15.22
C SER A 116 -3.39 -10.31 -13.79
N ASN A 117 -3.37 -11.63 -13.64
CA ASN A 117 -3.32 -12.32 -12.36
C ASN A 117 -1.92 -12.87 -12.08
N ASP A 118 -0.94 -12.48 -12.88
CA ASP A 118 0.44 -12.90 -12.70
C ASP A 118 1.11 -12.09 -11.57
N GLY A 119 1.69 -12.80 -10.62
CA GLY A 119 2.51 -12.20 -9.59
C GLY A 119 3.84 -11.71 -10.13
N GLY A 120 4.42 -10.71 -9.47
CA GLY A 120 5.68 -10.14 -9.88
C GLY A 120 6.43 -9.45 -8.76
N THR A 121 7.58 -8.90 -9.11
CA THR A 121 8.41 -8.12 -8.20
C THR A 121 8.62 -6.71 -8.73
N VAL A 122 8.71 -5.75 -7.82
CA VAL A 122 8.89 -4.34 -8.17
C VAL A 122 9.61 -3.58 -7.05
N TRP A 123 10.38 -2.58 -7.44
CA TRP A 123 10.89 -1.59 -6.50
C TRP A 123 9.82 -0.52 -6.23
N SER A 124 9.85 0.02 -5.01
CA SER A 124 8.97 1.12 -4.60
C SER A 124 9.71 2.09 -3.70
N VAL A 125 9.22 3.32 -3.67
CA VAL A 125 9.60 4.35 -2.70
C VAL A 125 8.48 4.44 -1.67
N VAL A 126 8.85 4.52 -0.39
CA VAL A 126 7.91 4.67 0.70
C VAL A 126 8.29 5.89 1.54
N GLY A 127 7.28 6.70 1.86
CA GLY A 127 7.41 7.82 2.79
C GLY A 127 6.37 7.74 3.89
N SER A 128 6.66 8.30 5.06
CA SER A 128 5.66 8.44 6.11
C SER A 128 5.86 9.70 6.95
N ILE A 129 4.75 10.11 7.55
CA ILE A 129 4.72 11.12 8.61
C ILE A 129 3.93 10.55 9.78
N GLY A 130 4.47 10.67 10.98
CA GLY A 130 3.83 10.07 12.15
C GLY A 130 4.35 10.61 13.47
N THR A 131 3.88 9.96 14.52
CA THR A 131 4.34 10.24 15.88
C THR A 131 4.45 8.95 16.68
N ARG A 132 5.34 8.96 17.64
CA ARG A 132 5.49 7.92 18.66
C ARG A 132 5.09 8.49 20.01
N TYR A 133 4.47 7.67 20.81
CA TYR A 133 4.13 7.95 22.19
C TYR A 133 4.92 6.98 23.09
N LYS A 134 5.74 7.50 23.96
CA LYS A 134 6.56 6.71 24.88
C LYS A 134 5.70 6.13 25.99
N LEU A 135 5.43 4.82 25.97
CA LEU A 135 4.66 4.14 27.02
C LEU A 135 5.53 3.86 28.25
N THR A 136 6.67 3.24 28.01
CA THR A 136 7.66 2.88 29.04
C THR A 136 9.06 3.11 28.48
N VAL A 137 10.09 2.96 29.29
CA VAL A 137 11.49 3.03 28.79
C VAL A 137 11.74 2.04 27.66
N LEU A 138 11.07 0.89 27.66
CA LEU A 138 11.25 -0.19 26.68
C LEU A 138 10.15 -0.28 25.62
N SER A 139 9.15 0.62 25.61
CA SER A 139 8.05 0.47 24.65
C SER A 139 7.42 1.79 24.21
N ASP A 140 7.01 1.83 22.94
CA ASP A 140 6.31 2.95 22.32
C ASP A 140 5.04 2.46 21.60
N LEU A 141 4.04 3.34 21.54
CA LEU A 141 3.01 3.29 20.52
C LEU A 141 3.41 4.18 19.34
N MET A 142 3.07 3.77 18.13
CA MET A 142 3.33 4.53 16.92
C MET A 142 2.05 4.64 16.08
N ILE A 143 1.84 5.83 15.53
CA ILE A 143 0.85 6.06 14.48
C ILE A 143 1.54 6.83 13.36
N ASP A 144 1.41 6.35 12.12
CA ASP A 144 1.94 7.04 10.95
C ASP A 144 1.05 6.85 9.72
N LEU A 145 0.94 7.92 8.93
CA LEU A 145 0.37 7.89 7.60
C LEU A 145 1.49 7.58 6.62
N ARG A 146 1.34 6.48 5.89
CA ARG A 146 2.31 6.00 4.90
C ARG A 146 1.79 6.18 3.51
N TRP A 147 2.72 6.47 2.61
CA TRP A 147 2.53 6.51 1.18
C TRP A 147 3.62 5.71 0.50
N GLN A 148 3.24 4.80 -0.40
CA GLN A 148 4.14 3.96 -1.17
C GLN A 148 3.82 4.10 -2.65
N TYR A 149 4.83 4.37 -3.47
CA TYR A 149 4.76 4.48 -4.91
C TYR A 149 5.55 3.34 -5.54
N TYR A 150 4.87 2.51 -6.32
CA TYR A 150 5.47 1.38 -7.03
C TYR A 150 5.95 1.81 -8.40
N PHE A 151 7.06 1.28 -8.88
CA PHE A 151 7.54 1.52 -10.25
C PHE A 151 6.91 0.52 -11.24
N SER A 152 5.63 0.26 -11.11
CA SER A 152 4.82 -0.62 -11.94
C SER A 152 3.35 -0.22 -11.90
N ASN A 153 2.61 -0.48 -12.99
CA ASN A 153 1.15 -0.34 -13.09
C ASN A 153 0.46 -1.71 -13.04
N TRP A 154 1.11 -2.76 -12.56
CA TRP A 154 0.57 -4.12 -12.52
C TRP A 154 0.37 -4.65 -11.10
N VAL A 155 0.62 -3.82 -10.09
CA VAL A 155 0.56 -4.26 -8.69
C VAL A 155 -0.87 -4.58 -8.28
N ASP A 156 -1.85 -3.88 -8.81
CA ASP A 156 -3.27 -4.15 -8.62
C ASP A 156 -3.86 -5.15 -9.63
N GLY A 157 -3.09 -5.53 -10.65
CA GLY A 157 -3.50 -6.44 -11.73
C GLY A 157 -4.32 -5.79 -12.85
N LEU A 158 -4.46 -4.46 -12.85
CA LEU A 158 -5.26 -3.71 -13.80
C LEU A 158 -4.41 -2.65 -14.53
N ASN A 159 -4.07 -2.89 -15.78
CA ASN A 159 -3.28 -1.95 -16.58
C ASN A 159 -3.91 -1.73 -17.96
N PRO A 160 -5.04 -1.02 -18.06
CA PRO A 160 -5.64 -0.68 -19.35
C PRO A 160 -4.70 0.18 -20.19
N ASN A 161 -4.78 0.03 -21.52
CA ASN A 161 -3.89 0.68 -22.47
C ASN A 161 -3.80 2.21 -22.23
N PRO A 162 -2.62 2.75 -21.83
CA PRO A 162 -2.46 4.16 -21.47
C PRO A 162 -2.55 5.13 -22.66
N ASP A 163 -2.45 4.63 -23.92
CA ASP A 163 -2.62 5.47 -25.11
C ASP A 163 -4.10 5.79 -25.35
N VAL A 164 -4.99 4.86 -24.97
CA VAL A 164 -6.44 5.02 -25.04
C VAL A 164 -6.99 5.62 -23.75
N TYR A 165 -6.52 5.14 -22.60
CA TYR A 165 -7.00 5.51 -21.26
C TYR A 165 -5.93 6.31 -20.51
N LYS A 166 -5.91 7.62 -20.74
CA LYS A 166 -4.86 8.54 -20.24
C LYS A 166 -4.76 8.59 -18.72
N GLU A 167 -5.83 8.24 -18.00
CA GLU A 167 -5.85 8.12 -16.54
C GLU A 167 -4.94 7.01 -16.01
N ASN A 168 -4.59 6.03 -16.84
CA ASN A 168 -3.71 4.90 -16.48
C ASN A 168 -2.22 5.14 -16.78
N ARG A 169 -1.79 6.39 -16.92
CA ARG A 169 -0.38 6.72 -17.16
C ARG A 169 0.47 6.76 -15.90
N ALA A 170 -0.16 6.85 -14.74
CA ALA A 170 0.54 6.86 -13.47
C ALA A 170 0.73 5.42 -12.96
N ASN A 171 1.88 5.14 -12.38
CA ASN A 171 2.13 3.88 -11.69
C ASN A 171 1.24 3.72 -10.45
N ASP A 172 1.11 2.50 -9.96
CA ASP A 172 0.32 2.17 -8.78
C ASP A 172 0.93 2.80 -7.53
N TRP A 173 0.06 3.16 -6.60
CA TRP A 173 0.44 3.68 -5.31
C TRP A 173 -0.56 3.28 -4.23
N LEU A 174 -0.12 3.29 -2.98
CA LEU A 174 -0.91 2.90 -1.83
C LEU A 174 -0.70 3.92 -0.69
N VAL A 175 -1.80 4.32 -0.05
CA VAL A 175 -1.78 5.11 1.18
C VAL A 175 -2.52 4.36 2.27
N TRP A 176 -1.94 4.32 3.47
CA TRP A 176 -2.59 3.70 4.62
C TRP A 176 -2.16 4.32 5.94
N LEU A 177 -3.02 4.22 6.92
CA LEU A 177 -2.75 4.56 8.29
C LEU A 177 -2.20 3.32 9.00
N ASN A 178 -1.04 3.47 9.63
CA ASN A 178 -0.37 2.40 10.34
C ASN A 178 -0.41 2.65 11.85
N PHE A 179 -0.71 1.61 12.61
CA PHE A 179 -0.62 1.59 14.06
C PHE A 179 0.40 0.55 14.46
N GLY A 180 1.35 0.93 15.31
CA GLY A 180 2.44 0.08 15.71
C GLY A 180 2.66 0.07 17.22
N TYR A 181 3.06 -1.08 17.74
CA TYR A 181 3.66 -1.23 19.04
C TYR A 181 5.13 -1.59 18.84
N ILE A 182 6.01 -0.85 19.48
CA ILE A 182 7.46 -1.02 19.41
C ILE A 182 7.93 -1.48 20.78
N TYR A 183 8.69 -2.56 20.80
CA TYR A 183 9.37 -3.03 22.00
C TYR A 183 10.88 -3.03 21.74
N TYR A 184 11.64 -2.48 22.67
CA TYR A 184 13.09 -2.44 22.62
C TYR A 184 13.64 -3.65 23.37
N LEU A 185 14.48 -4.40 22.69
CA LEU A 185 15.22 -5.52 23.28
C LEU A 185 16.52 -4.95 23.86
N ASP A 186 16.86 -5.31 25.10
CA ASP A 186 18.13 -5.01 25.75
C ASP A 186 19.25 -5.88 25.17
#